data_36c191f2e163c4fc18a3e502adfeccdc
#
_entry.id   36c191f2e163c4fc18a3e502adfeccdc
#
_cell.length_a   1.000
_cell.length_b   1.000
_cell.length_c   1.000
_cell.angle_alpha   90.00
_cell.angle_beta   90.00
_cell.angle_gamma   90.00
#
_symmetry.space_group_name_H-M   'P 1'
#
loop_
_entity.id
_entity.type
_entity.pdbx_description
1 polymer ?
#
loop_
_entity_poly.entity_id
_entity_poly.type
_entity_poly.pdbx_seq_one_letter_code
_entity_poly.pdbx_strand_id
1 'polypeptide(L)'
;MLVVALASSCTTTTTFNSSQEECDYALHYVLDKANESTLSKLFFRITETQTFISDDLSFILQHADEIPGIRKLLDEWTQSMSRYTLDWFEGFTTYTTSLAKGLQFDDPQKMVLESDFSAALTMESVYGESILSYVKTTLKGADLTKWDEVAAQYNAWTKTRMAMYGEENPSLGDVDIVDDMAAYISMLYFEDLKASETLLRTTPDPNADPTVAKVFGLD
;
A
#
# COMPACT_ATOMS: atom_id res chain seq x y z
N MET A 1 -8.15 -54.78 -29.32
CA MET A 1 -9.35 -53.91 -29.34
C MET A 1 -9.30 -53.08 -28.08
N LEU A 2 -8.80 -51.83 -28.23
CA LEU A 2 -8.56 -50.91 -27.11
C LEU A 2 -9.75 -49.95 -27.07
N VAL A 3 -10.54 -50.02 -26.01
CA VAL A 3 -11.67 -49.07 -25.79
C VAL A 3 -11.11 -47.85 -25.05
N VAL A 4 -10.97 -46.74 -25.77
CA VAL A 4 -10.65 -45.44 -25.18
C VAL A 4 -11.95 -44.84 -24.65
N ALA A 5 -12.10 -44.80 -23.33
CA ALA A 5 -13.16 -44.06 -22.68
C ALA A 5 -12.85 -42.56 -22.73
N LEU A 6 -13.57 -41.83 -23.55
CA LEU A 6 -13.59 -40.34 -23.53
C LEU A 6 -14.35 -39.89 -22.26
N ALA A 7 -13.60 -39.43 -21.27
CA ALA A 7 -14.18 -38.71 -20.14
C ALA A 7 -14.62 -37.33 -20.63
N SER A 8 -15.93 -37.16 -20.85
CA SER A 8 -16.54 -35.84 -21.02
C SER A 8 -16.46 -35.08 -19.71
N SER A 9 -15.50 -34.14 -19.61
CA SER A 9 -15.52 -33.14 -18.56
C SER A 9 -16.69 -32.21 -18.83
N CYS A 10 -17.79 -32.38 -18.08
CA CYS A 10 -18.79 -31.34 -17.95
C CYS A 10 -18.15 -30.15 -17.26
N THR A 11 -17.68 -29.18 -18.03
CA THR A 11 -17.49 -27.82 -17.55
C THR A 11 -18.89 -27.25 -17.28
N THR A 12 -19.30 -27.28 -16.03
CA THR A 12 -20.40 -26.44 -15.54
C THR A 12 -19.97 -25.00 -15.74
N THR A 13 -20.38 -24.43 -16.86
CA THR A 13 -20.36 -22.97 -17.05
C THR A 13 -21.38 -22.42 -16.06
N THR A 14 -20.90 -22.02 -14.88
CA THR A 14 -21.67 -21.19 -13.96
C THR A 14 -21.95 -19.90 -14.73
N THR A 15 -23.18 -19.76 -15.22
CA THR A 15 -23.64 -18.52 -15.86
C THR A 15 -23.62 -17.45 -14.77
N PHE A 16 -22.67 -16.52 -14.90
CA PHE A 16 -22.63 -15.32 -14.06
C PHE A 16 -23.94 -14.56 -14.26
N ASN A 17 -24.73 -14.39 -13.20
CA ASN A 17 -26.12 -13.98 -13.28
C ASN A 17 -26.39 -12.63 -12.58
N SER A 18 -25.34 -11.81 -12.39
CA SER A 18 -25.48 -10.47 -11.81
C SER A 18 -25.50 -9.41 -12.90
N SER A 19 -26.36 -8.39 -12.72
CA SER A 19 -26.45 -7.26 -13.66
C SER A 19 -25.23 -6.32 -13.56
N GLN A 20 -25.05 -5.45 -14.55
CA GLN A 20 -24.04 -4.38 -14.50
C GLN A 20 -24.19 -3.52 -13.24
N GLU A 21 -25.45 -3.14 -12.90
CA GLU A 21 -25.74 -2.31 -11.73
C GLU A 21 -25.43 -3.03 -10.41
N GLU A 22 -25.72 -4.34 -10.31
CA GLU A 22 -25.37 -5.13 -9.14
C GLU A 22 -23.85 -5.26 -8.99
N CYS A 23 -23.12 -5.44 -10.08
CA CYS A 23 -21.67 -5.52 -10.08
C CYS A 23 -21.02 -4.18 -9.73
N ASP A 24 -21.53 -3.08 -10.30
CA ASP A 24 -21.07 -1.72 -9.98
C ASP A 24 -21.26 -1.41 -8.49
N TYR A 25 -22.46 -1.67 -7.98
CA TYR A 25 -22.74 -1.51 -6.54
C TYR A 25 -21.78 -2.35 -5.67
N ALA A 26 -21.58 -3.63 -6.01
CA ALA A 26 -20.73 -4.53 -5.24
C ALA A 26 -19.27 -4.11 -5.27
N LEU A 27 -18.74 -3.64 -6.40
CA LEU A 27 -17.39 -3.13 -6.51
C LEU A 27 -17.18 -1.86 -5.68
N HIS A 28 -18.12 -0.91 -5.72
CA HIS A 28 -18.09 0.28 -4.87
C HIS A 28 -18.14 -0.07 -3.38
N TYR A 29 -19.02 -0.99 -3.00
CA TYR A 29 -19.12 -1.43 -1.61
C TYR A 29 -17.81 -2.04 -1.09
N VAL A 30 -17.23 -2.98 -1.83
CA VAL A 30 -15.98 -3.61 -1.40
C VAL A 30 -14.80 -2.65 -1.42
N LEU A 31 -14.74 -1.73 -2.41
CA LEU A 31 -13.70 -0.70 -2.45
C LEU A 31 -13.78 0.24 -1.26
N ASP A 32 -14.98 0.70 -0.88
CA ASP A 32 -15.19 1.57 0.28
C ASP A 32 -14.76 0.87 1.58
N LYS A 33 -15.17 -0.40 1.77
CA LYS A 33 -14.77 -1.22 2.92
C LYS A 33 -13.28 -1.56 2.92
N ALA A 34 -12.70 -1.87 1.77
CA ALA A 34 -11.28 -2.10 1.63
C ALA A 34 -10.47 -0.84 1.98
N ASN A 35 -10.92 0.34 1.53
CA ASN A 35 -10.30 1.62 1.87
C ASN A 35 -10.34 1.90 3.37
N GLU A 36 -11.48 1.72 4.04
CA GLU A 36 -11.60 1.85 5.51
C GLU A 36 -10.60 0.93 6.24
N SER A 37 -10.53 -0.34 5.84
CA SER A 37 -9.60 -1.33 6.42
C SER A 37 -8.13 -0.95 6.18
N THR A 38 -7.82 -0.53 4.95
CA THR A 38 -6.48 -0.11 4.53
C THR A 38 -5.99 1.10 5.33
N LEU A 39 -6.84 2.11 5.47
CA LEU A 39 -6.51 3.31 6.24
C LEU A 39 -6.23 2.99 7.71
N SER A 40 -7.01 2.10 8.31
CA SER A 40 -6.74 1.64 9.67
C SER A 40 -5.39 0.93 9.79
N LYS A 41 -5.05 0.03 8.86
CA LYS A 41 -3.76 -0.68 8.85
C LYS A 41 -2.60 0.30 8.63
N LEU A 42 -2.74 1.20 7.65
CA LEU A 42 -1.71 2.19 7.34
C LEU A 42 -1.45 3.12 8.52
N PHE A 43 -2.50 3.56 9.23
CA PHE A 43 -2.38 4.35 10.44
C PHE A 43 -1.52 3.64 11.50
N PHE A 44 -1.81 2.36 11.80
CA PHE A 44 -1.00 1.58 12.73
C PHE A 44 0.44 1.42 12.27
N ARG A 45 0.66 1.10 10.99
CA ARG A 45 2.03 0.97 10.44
C ARG A 45 2.83 2.25 10.61
N ILE A 46 2.25 3.41 10.26
CA ILE A 46 2.91 4.71 10.32
C ILE A 46 3.19 5.13 11.77
N THR A 47 2.34 4.78 12.74
CA THR A 47 2.49 5.20 14.14
C THR A 47 3.34 4.26 15.00
N GLU A 48 3.41 2.97 14.66
CA GLU A 48 4.03 1.94 15.51
C GLU A 48 5.36 1.39 14.96
N THR A 49 5.67 1.61 13.67
CA THR A 49 6.82 0.99 13.02
C THR A 49 7.76 2.01 12.38
N GLN A 50 8.98 1.55 12.02
CA GLN A 50 9.96 2.32 11.26
C GLN A 50 9.55 2.48 9.77
N THR A 51 8.29 2.69 9.49
CA THR A 51 7.68 2.77 8.14
C THR A 51 8.17 3.98 7.33
N PHE A 52 8.95 4.87 7.94
CA PHE A 52 9.54 6.02 7.25
C PHE A 52 10.92 5.74 6.65
N ILE A 53 11.32 4.48 6.61
CA ILE A 53 12.51 4.00 5.94
C ILE A 53 12.07 2.91 4.98
N SER A 54 12.13 3.20 3.69
CA SER A 54 11.76 2.24 2.65
C SER A 54 12.69 1.02 2.63
N ASP A 55 12.27 -0.02 1.94
CA ASP A 55 13.11 -1.20 1.73
C ASP A 55 14.42 -0.85 1.03
N ASP A 56 14.41 0.14 0.12
CA ASP A 56 15.59 0.64 -0.59
C ASP A 56 16.59 1.32 0.35
N LEU A 57 16.13 1.86 1.50
CA LEU A 57 16.96 2.46 2.54
C LEU A 57 17.24 1.51 3.73
N SER A 58 16.75 0.28 3.68
CA SER A 58 16.89 -0.71 4.75
C SER A 58 18.35 -1.04 5.12
N PHE A 59 19.30 -0.79 4.21
CA PHE A 59 20.73 -0.95 4.48
C PHE A 59 21.22 -0.09 5.66
N ILE A 60 20.57 1.04 5.97
CA ILE A 60 20.90 1.85 7.15
C ILE A 60 20.60 1.06 8.41
N LEU A 61 19.48 0.35 8.44
CA LEU A 61 19.07 -0.48 9.59
C LEU A 61 20.00 -1.69 9.76
N GLN A 62 20.48 -2.26 8.66
CA GLN A 62 21.40 -3.40 8.68
C GLN A 62 22.73 -3.04 9.36
N HIS A 63 23.20 -1.79 9.22
CA HIS A 63 24.45 -1.30 9.83
C HIS A 63 24.24 -0.48 11.10
N ALA A 64 23.01 -0.37 11.60
CA ALA A 64 22.69 0.49 12.74
C ALA A 64 23.44 0.13 14.03
N ASP A 65 23.86 -1.12 14.21
CA ASP A 65 24.67 -1.53 15.36
C ASP A 65 26.16 -1.18 15.23
N GLU A 66 26.64 -0.96 14.01
CA GLU A 66 28.02 -0.62 13.70
C GLU A 66 28.28 0.89 13.76
N ILE A 67 27.21 1.70 13.71
CA ILE A 67 27.30 3.16 13.65
C ILE A 67 26.94 3.76 15.00
N PRO A 68 27.91 4.29 15.75
CA PRO A 68 27.65 4.82 17.09
C PRO A 68 26.56 5.88 17.10
N GLY A 69 25.47 5.66 17.87
CA GLY A 69 24.40 6.64 18.06
C GLY A 69 23.35 6.72 16.98
N ILE A 70 23.49 6.04 15.83
CA ILE A 70 22.51 6.13 14.71
C ILE A 70 21.15 5.60 15.10
N ARG A 71 21.05 4.55 15.92
CA ARG A 71 19.76 4.02 16.41
C ARG A 71 18.94 5.10 17.10
N LYS A 72 19.58 5.89 17.95
CA LYS A 72 18.91 7.00 18.64
C LYS A 72 18.39 8.04 17.65
N LEU A 73 19.17 8.38 16.63
CA LEU A 73 18.75 9.34 15.59
C LEU A 73 17.58 8.78 14.76
N LEU A 74 17.63 7.50 14.42
CA LEU A 74 16.53 6.81 13.72
C LEU A 74 15.24 6.79 14.55
N ASP A 75 15.34 6.54 15.86
CA ASP A 75 14.20 6.58 16.78
C ASP A 75 13.62 8.00 16.88
N GLU A 76 14.47 9.03 16.99
CA GLU A 76 14.06 10.43 17.02
C GLU A 76 13.41 10.84 15.69
N TRP A 77 13.96 10.40 14.56
CA TRP A 77 13.39 10.58 13.24
C TRP A 77 11.99 9.95 13.14
N THR A 78 11.89 8.66 13.47
CA THR A 78 10.62 7.93 13.43
C THR A 78 9.55 8.58 14.31
N GLN A 79 9.93 9.01 15.54
CA GLN A 79 9.00 9.72 16.42
C GLN A 79 8.55 11.06 15.86
N SER A 80 9.45 11.83 15.25
CA SER A 80 9.12 13.11 14.62
C SER A 80 8.12 12.91 13.50
N MET A 81 8.39 11.94 12.61
CA MET A 81 7.53 11.64 11.46
C MET A 81 6.19 11.04 11.89
N SER A 82 6.15 10.16 12.88
CA SER A 82 4.89 9.62 13.41
C SER A 82 3.98 10.73 13.94
N ARG A 83 4.51 11.69 14.69
CA ARG A 83 3.74 12.84 15.18
C ARG A 83 3.24 13.71 14.03
N TYR A 84 4.12 14.02 13.09
CA TYR A 84 3.74 14.81 11.92
C TYR A 84 2.64 14.13 11.10
N THR A 85 2.71 12.80 10.96
CA THR A 85 1.72 12.02 10.23
C THR A 85 0.34 12.07 10.88
N LEU A 86 0.25 12.05 12.19
CA LEU A 86 -1.03 12.17 12.89
C LEU A 86 -1.79 13.45 12.49
N ASP A 87 -1.06 14.55 12.26
CA ASP A 87 -1.66 15.85 11.94
C ASP A 87 -2.31 15.88 10.54
N TRP A 88 -1.79 15.11 9.58
CA TRP A 88 -2.31 15.12 8.20
C TRP A 88 -3.12 13.87 7.81
N PHE A 89 -3.10 12.81 8.63
CA PHE A 89 -3.72 11.54 8.27
C PHE A 89 -5.24 11.64 8.09
N GLU A 90 -5.93 12.49 8.85
CA GLU A 90 -7.36 12.77 8.67
C GLU A 90 -7.65 13.36 7.29
N GLY A 91 -6.81 14.29 6.83
CA GLY A 91 -6.89 14.84 5.47
C GLY A 91 -6.67 13.79 4.40
N PHE A 92 -5.70 12.90 4.58
CA PHE A 92 -5.44 11.77 3.67
C PHE A 92 -6.63 10.81 3.62
N THR A 93 -7.20 10.47 4.77
CA THR A 93 -8.41 9.64 4.87
C THR A 93 -9.58 10.25 4.10
N THR A 94 -9.84 11.53 4.32
CA THR A 94 -10.90 12.26 3.60
C THR A 94 -10.66 12.29 2.10
N TYR A 95 -9.42 12.54 1.68
CA TYR A 95 -9.04 12.59 0.28
C TYR A 95 -9.23 11.25 -0.41
N THR A 96 -8.65 10.16 0.11
CA THR A 96 -8.76 8.82 -0.51
C THR A 96 -10.18 8.29 -0.51
N THR A 97 -10.98 8.54 0.55
CA THR A 97 -12.39 8.19 0.59
C THR A 97 -13.20 8.94 -0.48
N SER A 98 -12.89 10.22 -0.71
CA SER A 98 -13.53 11.00 -1.79
C SER A 98 -13.20 10.44 -3.18
N LEU A 99 -11.94 10.03 -3.40
CA LEU A 99 -11.52 9.41 -4.66
C LEU A 99 -12.21 8.06 -4.89
N ALA A 100 -12.26 7.20 -3.88
CA ALA A 100 -12.93 5.90 -3.96
C ALA A 100 -14.43 6.05 -4.32
N LYS A 101 -15.12 7.00 -3.69
CA LYS A 101 -16.54 7.29 -3.99
C LYS A 101 -16.78 7.89 -5.37
N GLY A 102 -15.81 8.60 -5.91
CA GLY A 102 -15.89 9.24 -7.23
C GLY A 102 -15.41 8.35 -8.38
N LEU A 103 -14.87 7.17 -8.10
CA LEU A 103 -14.36 6.26 -9.11
C LEU A 103 -15.50 5.77 -10.02
N GLN A 104 -15.23 5.59 -11.29
CA GLN A 104 -16.16 5.05 -12.27
C GLN A 104 -15.62 3.74 -12.83
N PHE A 105 -16.45 2.73 -12.96
CA PHE A 105 -16.10 1.44 -13.54
C PHE A 105 -16.70 1.30 -14.94
N ASP A 106 -15.85 1.12 -15.96
CA ASP A 106 -16.29 1.05 -17.35
C ASP A 106 -17.08 -0.24 -17.65
N ASP A 107 -16.64 -1.37 -17.11
CA ASP A 107 -17.28 -2.68 -17.29
C ASP A 107 -17.27 -3.48 -15.97
N PRO A 108 -18.19 -3.17 -15.04
CA PRO A 108 -18.25 -3.82 -13.72
C PRO A 108 -18.35 -5.35 -13.77
N GLN A 109 -19.14 -5.91 -14.71
CA GLN A 109 -19.26 -7.37 -14.82
C GLN A 109 -17.93 -8.03 -15.19
N LYS A 110 -17.23 -7.46 -16.15
CA LYS A 110 -15.90 -7.94 -16.55
C LYS A 110 -14.90 -7.84 -15.39
N MET A 111 -14.91 -6.72 -14.68
CA MET A 111 -14.02 -6.49 -13.54
C MET A 111 -14.23 -7.48 -12.39
N VAL A 112 -15.48 -7.86 -12.10
CA VAL A 112 -15.79 -8.89 -11.10
C VAL A 112 -15.16 -10.25 -11.48
N LEU A 113 -15.11 -10.56 -12.78
CA LEU A 113 -14.60 -11.85 -13.29
C LEU A 113 -13.08 -11.88 -13.51
N GLU A 114 -12.43 -10.74 -13.72
CA GLU A 114 -11.02 -10.68 -14.08
C GLU A 114 -10.06 -10.81 -12.90
N SER A 115 -10.39 -10.23 -11.75
CA SER A 115 -9.48 -10.19 -10.61
C SER A 115 -10.21 -9.89 -9.31
N ASP A 116 -9.75 -10.50 -8.21
CA ASP A 116 -10.30 -10.29 -6.86
C ASP A 116 -9.94 -8.92 -6.24
N PHE A 117 -9.17 -8.09 -6.97
CA PHE A 117 -8.78 -6.74 -6.56
C PHE A 117 -8.86 -5.72 -7.71
N SER A 118 -9.81 -5.93 -8.63
CA SER A 118 -9.96 -5.10 -9.84
C SER A 118 -10.36 -3.65 -9.53
N ALA A 119 -11.14 -3.39 -8.48
CA ALA A 119 -11.52 -2.04 -8.08
C ALA A 119 -10.30 -1.27 -7.53
N ALA A 120 -9.46 -1.91 -6.71
CA ALA A 120 -8.20 -1.33 -6.21
C ALA A 120 -7.21 -1.05 -7.34
N LEU A 121 -7.10 -1.95 -8.33
CA LEU A 121 -6.27 -1.71 -9.52
C LEU A 121 -6.77 -0.51 -10.33
N THR A 122 -8.08 -0.36 -10.48
CA THR A 122 -8.65 0.79 -11.18
C THR A 122 -8.38 2.09 -10.41
N MET A 123 -8.54 2.06 -9.09
CA MET A 123 -8.22 3.21 -8.24
C MET A 123 -6.75 3.61 -8.33
N GLU A 124 -5.83 2.63 -8.31
CA GLU A 124 -4.39 2.86 -8.49
C GLU A 124 -4.07 3.44 -9.87
N SER A 125 -4.67 2.89 -10.93
CA SER A 125 -4.45 3.35 -12.30
C SER A 125 -4.94 4.78 -12.53
N VAL A 126 -6.09 5.15 -11.93
CA VAL A 126 -6.72 6.47 -12.13
C VAL A 126 -6.14 7.52 -11.19
N TYR A 127 -5.86 7.16 -9.94
CA TYR A 127 -5.52 8.11 -8.89
C TYR A 127 -4.15 7.91 -8.26
N GLY A 128 -3.35 6.94 -8.68
CA GLY A 128 -2.05 6.64 -8.08
C GLY A 128 -1.12 7.85 -8.04
N GLU A 129 -0.97 8.56 -9.17
CA GLU A 129 -0.15 9.78 -9.24
C GLU A 129 -0.71 10.91 -8.37
N SER A 130 -2.04 11.03 -8.28
CA SER A 130 -2.69 12.05 -7.45
C SER A 130 -2.48 11.79 -5.96
N ILE A 131 -2.56 10.53 -5.54
CA ILE A 131 -2.31 10.10 -4.16
C ILE A 131 -0.84 10.31 -3.80
N LEU A 132 0.08 9.88 -4.67
CA LEU A 132 1.52 10.13 -4.50
C LEU A 132 1.82 11.63 -4.35
N SER A 133 1.26 12.45 -5.23
CA SER A 133 1.44 13.91 -5.19
C SER A 133 0.86 14.53 -3.92
N TYR A 134 -0.28 14.05 -3.43
CA TYR A 134 -0.87 14.48 -2.18
C TYR A 134 0.08 14.18 -1.00
N VAL A 135 0.55 12.94 -0.86
CA VAL A 135 1.48 12.53 0.20
C VAL A 135 2.77 13.33 0.12
N LYS A 136 3.38 13.44 -1.07
CA LYS A 136 4.60 14.22 -1.29
C LYS A 136 4.43 15.70 -0.89
N THR A 137 3.32 16.32 -1.29
CA THR A 137 3.04 17.73 -0.96
C THR A 137 2.90 17.93 0.53
N THR A 138 2.25 17.00 1.20
CA THR A 138 2.07 17.02 2.65
C THR A 138 3.41 16.83 3.37
N LEU A 139 4.21 15.83 2.98
CA LEU A 139 5.50 15.54 3.61
C LEU A 139 6.53 16.67 3.46
N LYS A 140 6.43 17.53 2.45
CA LYS A 140 7.28 18.73 2.31
C LYS A 140 7.19 19.72 3.48
N GLY A 141 6.14 19.65 4.28
CA GLY A 141 5.99 20.45 5.50
C GLY A 141 6.66 19.86 6.75
N ALA A 142 7.21 18.63 6.66
CA ALA A 142 7.85 17.97 7.78
C ALA A 142 9.21 18.60 8.12
N ASP A 143 9.58 18.54 9.40
CA ASP A 143 10.95 18.88 9.84
C ASP A 143 11.90 17.70 9.54
N LEU A 144 12.78 17.90 8.56
CA LEU A 144 13.74 16.89 8.10
C LEU A 144 15.08 16.92 8.85
N THR A 145 15.25 17.81 9.85
CA THR A 145 16.55 18.00 10.56
C THR A 145 17.11 16.67 11.11
N LYS A 146 16.22 15.80 11.61
CA LYS A 146 16.66 14.51 12.15
C LYS A 146 17.12 13.54 11.06
N TRP A 147 16.52 13.59 9.89
CA TRP A 147 17.02 12.81 8.74
C TRP A 147 18.39 13.30 8.29
N ASP A 148 18.59 14.60 8.23
CA ASP A 148 19.89 15.19 7.88
C ASP A 148 20.99 14.73 8.82
N GLU A 149 20.70 14.64 10.13
CA GLU A 149 21.62 14.08 11.14
C GLU A 149 21.91 12.59 10.89
N VAL A 150 20.89 11.77 10.57
CA VAL A 150 21.05 10.35 10.21
C VAL A 150 21.94 10.22 8.98
N ALA A 151 21.62 10.96 7.91
CA ALA A 151 22.34 10.91 6.65
C ALA A 151 23.81 11.34 6.82
N ALA A 152 24.06 12.42 7.57
CA ALA A 152 25.41 12.89 7.86
C ALA A 152 26.24 11.83 8.61
N GLN A 153 25.65 11.20 9.63
CA GLN A 153 26.35 10.19 10.43
C GLN A 153 26.62 8.91 9.66
N TYR A 154 25.64 8.44 8.87
CA TYR A 154 25.78 7.29 7.99
C TYR A 154 26.88 7.54 6.95
N ASN A 155 26.86 8.66 6.27
CA ASN A 155 27.84 9.02 5.22
C ASN A 155 29.26 9.19 5.81
N ALA A 156 29.41 9.66 7.05
CA ALA A 156 30.71 9.72 7.72
C ALA A 156 31.26 8.32 8.01
N TRP A 157 30.39 7.40 8.43
CA TRP A 157 30.75 6.00 8.69
C TRP A 157 31.16 5.30 7.38
N THR A 158 30.40 5.44 6.29
CA THR A 158 30.73 4.83 4.98
C THR A 158 32.08 5.31 4.44
N LYS A 159 32.39 6.62 4.56
CA LYS A 159 33.70 7.17 4.20
C LYS A 159 34.84 6.54 5.01
N THR A 160 34.62 6.31 6.30
CA THR A 160 35.61 5.67 7.16
C THR A 160 35.84 4.21 6.75
N ARG A 161 34.76 3.45 6.49
CA ARG A 161 34.85 2.05 6.04
C ARG A 161 35.56 1.93 4.69
N MET A 162 35.22 2.81 3.73
CA MET A 162 35.91 2.87 2.44
C MET A 162 37.41 3.16 2.61
N ALA A 163 37.78 4.13 3.46
CA ALA A 163 39.17 4.50 3.67
C ALA A 163 40.00 3.42 4.38
N MET A 164 39.39 2.70 5.32
CA MET A 164 40.10 1.69 6.16
C MET A 164 40.11 0.28 5.56
N TYR A 165 39.04 -0.08 4.85
CA TYR A 165 38.79 -1.46 4.43
C TYR A 165 38.52 -1.61 2.92
N GLY A 166 38.39 -0.51 2.19
CA GLY A 166 38.01 -0.53 0.76
C GLY A 166 36.56 -0.96 0.50
N GLU A 167 35.71 -0.89 1.52
CA GLU A 167 34.32 -1.30 1.41
C GLU A 167 33.46 -0.19 0.80
N GLU A 168 32.83 -0.50 -0.32
CA GLU A 168 31.85 0.38 -0.96
C GLU A 168 30.47 0.13 -0.34
N ASN A 169 29.91 1.17 0.28
CA ASN A 169 28.55 1.17 0.81
C ASN A 169 27.73 2.26 0.11
N PRO A 170 26.40 2.07 -0.08
CA PRO A 170 25.55 3.11 -0.67
C PRO A 170 25.70 4.43 0.10
N SER A 171 25.60 5.55 -0.60
CA SER A 171 25.61 6.90 0.00
C SER A 171 24.19 7.43 0.10
N LEU A 172 23.88 8.18 1.16
CA LEU A 172 22.61 8.89 1.32
C LEU A 172 22.68 10.34 0.77
N GLY A 173 23.76 10.71 0.10
CA GLY A 173 23.96 12.10 -0.34
C GLY A 173 22.96 12.61 -1.38
N ASP A 174 22.38 11.71 -2.17
CA ASP A 174 21.47 12.05 -3.28
C ASP A 174 20.04 11.54 -3.04
N VAL A 175 19.72 11.05 -1.84
CA VAL A 175 18.39 10.54 -1.52
C VAL A 175 17.45 11.70 -1.16
N ASP A 176 16.41 11.93 -1.99
CA ASP A 176 15.28 12.76 -1.60
C ASP A 176 14.35 11.94 -0.70
N ILE A 177 14.51 12.08 0.60
CA ILE A 177 13.73 11.31 1.59
C ILE A 177 12.22 11.60 1.51
N VAL A 178 11.81 12.78 1.07
CA VAL A 178 10.39 13.11 0.89
C VAL A 178 9.81 12.32 -0.26
N ASP A 179 10.54 12.21 -1.37
CA ASP A 179 10.12 11.44 -2.53
C ASP A 179 10.10 9.94 -2.22
N ASP A 180 11.11 9.44 -1.54
CA ASP A 180 11.21 8.04 -1.11
C ASP A 180 10.06 7.66 -0.17
N MET A 181 9.83 8.44 0.88
CA MET A 181 8.73 8.21 1.83
C MET A 181 7.36 8.30 1.15
N ALA A 182 7.15 9.28 0.27
CA ALA A 182 5.88 9.43 -0.41
C ALA A 182 5.59 8.23 -1.33
N ALA A 183 6.58 7.76 -2.06
CA ALA A 183 6.48 6.56 -2.89
C ALA A 183 6.16 5.33 -2.04
N TYR A 184 6.88 5.15 -0.92
CA TYR A 184 6.70 4.01 -0.03
C TYR A 184 5.32 3.99 0.65
N ILE A 185 4.85 5.12 1.19
CA ILE A 185 3.52 5.22 1.80
C ILE A 185 2.41 4.94 0.76
N SER A 186 2.57 5.47 -0.46
CA SER A 186 1.61 5.24 -1.54
C SER A 186 1.59 3.78 -1.99
N MET A 187 2.75 3.14 -2.08
CA MET A 187 2.88 1.71 -2.37
C MET A 187 2.17 0.87 -1.30
N LEU A 188 2.46 1.11 -0.02
CA LEU A 188 1.82 0.41 1.10
C LEU A 188 0.30 0.56 1.09
N TYR A 189 -0.20 1.77 0.78
CA TYR A 189 -1.63 2.01 0.66
C TYR A 189 -2.28 1.13 -0.41
N PHE A 190 -1.72 1.06 -1.61
CA PHE A 190 -2.29 0.27 -2.70
C PHE A 190 -2.12 -1.24 -2.50
N GLU A 191 -1.02 -1.69 -1.92
CA GLU A 191 -0.84 -3.11 -1.57
C GLU A 191 -1.87 -3.56 -0.53
N ASP A 192 -2.08 -2.79 0.53
CA ASP A 192 -3.08 -3.08 1.56
C ASP A 192 -4.51 -2.96 1.01
N LEU A 193 -4.77 -2.05 0.05
CA LEU A 193 -6.06 -1.90 -0.59
C LEU A 193 -6.41 -3.15 -1.42
N LYS A 194 -5.49 -3.62 -2.25
CA LYS A 194 -5.64 -4.86 -3.04
C LYS A 194 -5.86 -6.08 -2.13
N ALA A 195 -5.06 -6.20 -1.09
CA ALA A 195 -5.18 -7.31 -0.13
C ALA A 195 -6.52 -7.27 0.63
N SER A 196 -6.98 -6.07 1.00
CA SER A 196 -8.25 -5.90 1.71
C SER A 196 -9.45 -6.17 0.79
N GLU A 197 -9.42 -5.73 -0.47
CA GLU A 197 -10.44 -6.05 -1.46
C GLU A 197 -10.50 -7.56 -1.71
N THR A 198 -9.36 -8.22 -1.96
CA THR A 198 -9.29 -9.66 -2.14
C THR A 198 -9.93 -10.40 -0.96
N LEU A 199 -9.61 -10.01 0.26
CA LEU A 199 -10.19 -10.64 1.46
C LEU A 199 -11.71 -10.51 1.50
N LEU A 200 -12.24 -9.32 1.21
CA LEU A 200 -13.69 -9.05 1.22
C LEU A 200 -14.44 -9.81 0.12
N ARG A 201 -13.79 -10.08 -1.02
CA ARG A 201 -14.40 -10.78 -2.16
C ARG A 201 -14.27 -12.29 -2.11
N THR A 202 -13.41 -12.83 -1.25
CA THR A 202 -13.12 -14.26 -1.18
C THR A 202 -13.46 -14.90 0.17
N THR A 203 -13.78 -14.09 1.18
CA THR A 203 -14.09 -14.62 2.51
C THR A 203 -15.59 -14.53 2.77
N PRO A 204 -16.29 -15.67 3.02
CA PRO A 204 -17.69 -15.65 3.40
C PRO A 204 -17.92 -14.83 4.66
N ASP A 205 -18.88 -13.90 4.61
CA ASP A 205 -19.33 -13.13 5.76
C ASP A 205 -20.86 -13.25 5.87
N PRO A 206 -21.40 -13.87 6.93
CA PRO A 206 -22.84 -14.03 7.13
C PRO A 206 -23.58 -12.69 7.30
N ASN A 207 -22.86 -11.60 7.51
CA ASN A 207 -23.41 -10.25 7.60
C ASN A 207 -23.13 -9.40 6.35
N ALA A 208 -22.58 -9.99 5.29
CA ALA A 208 -22.35 -9.29 4.03
C ALA A 208 -23.67 -8.75 3.45
N ASP A 209 -23.57 -7.64 2.73
CA ASP A 209 -24.70 -7.15 1.93
C ASP A 209 -25.15 -8.25 0.94
N PRO A 210 -26.45 -8.55 0.84
CA PRO A 210 -26.95 -9.65 0.00
C PRO A 210 -26.57 -9.51 -1.48
N THR A 211 -26.47 -8.30 -2.01
CA THR A 211 -26.04 -8.07 -3.40
C THR A 211 -24.56 -8.38 -3.55
N VAL A 212 -23.75 -7.99 -2.58
CA VAL A 212 -22.30 -8.28 -2.55
C VAL A 212 -22.06 -9.78 -2.44
N ALA A 213 -22.75 -10.46 -1.50
CA ALA A 213 -22.66 -11.92 -1.36
C ALA A 213 -23.06 -12.65 -2.64
N LYS A 214 -24.14 -12.24 -3.30
CA LYS A 214 -24.58 -12.78 -4.58
C LYS A 214 -23.54 -12.57 -5.70
N VAL A 215 -22.99 -11.35 -5.82
CA VAL A 215 -22.05 -11.01 -6.91
C VAL A 215 -20.74 -11.78 -6.78
N PHE A 216 -20.23 -11.94 -5.55
CA PHE A 216 -18.94 -12.62 -5.31
C PHE A 216 -19.10 -14.08 -4.87
N GLY A 217 -20.32 -14.62 -4.78
CA GLY A 217 -20.55 -16.03 -4.42
C GLY A 217 -20.13 -16.34 -2.99
N LEU A 218 -20.46 -15.48 -2.05
CA LEU A 218 -20.06 -15.56 -0.64
C LEU A 218 -21.15 -16.22 0.25
N ASP A 219 -22.19 -16.83 -0.33
CA ASP A 219 -23.31 -17.49 0.36
C ASP A 219 -22.89 -18.81 1.05
#